data_217f63e43a52251f90e4cd4b5f67727f
#
_entry.id   217f63e43a52251f90e4cd4b5f67727f
#
_cell.length_a   1.000
_cell.length_b   1.000
_cell.length_c   1.000
_cell.angle_alpha   90.00
_cell.angle_beta   90.00
_cell.angle_gamma   90.00
#
_symmetry.space_group_name_H-M   'P 1'
#
loop_
_entity.id
_entity.type
_entity.pdbx_description
1 polymer ?
#
loop_
_entity_poly.entity_id
_entity_poly.type
_entity_poly.pdbx_seq_one_letter_code
_entity_poly.pdbx_strand_id
1 'polypeptide(L)'
;MILNMNYLYQISNAKNFRYEFAQKRVLNENDQKFRNDSADKYDIFLSHSYMDKELVCAVVDLFNSAGYSIYIDWMNDQQLNRSEVTATTADILRKRMRMSKGLAYVATGNSSNSKWCPWELGYADAAKNGRCAILPIMKKEGESFKGQEYLGLYPFIDYETRKGTQEYEFWVNDPENGNYISLRKWLSGGKPYNHNV
;
A
#
# COMPACT_ATOMS: atom_id res chain seq x y z
N MET A 1 -13.76 0.90 7.10
CA MET A 1 -14.33 0.63 5.75
C MET A 1 -13.25 0.08 4.85
N ILE A 2 -13.48 -1.07 4.25
CA ILE A 2 -12.61 -1.56 3.17
C ILE A 2 -12.76 -0.61 1.99
N LEU A 3 -11.64 -0.20 1.38
CA LEU A 3 -11.65 0.69 0.23
C LEU A 3 -12.37 0.05 -0.95
N ASN A 4 -13.09 0.86 -1.71
CA ASN A 4 -13.75 0.42 -2.94
C ASN A 4 -13.47 1.37 -4.11
N MET A 5 -13.60 0.87 -5.32
CA MET A 5 -13.29 1.62 -6.54
C MET A 5 -14.10 2.91 -6.65
N ASN A 6 -15.40 2.86 -6.30
CA ASN A 6 -16.26 4.04 -6.40
C ASN A 6 -15.78 5.17 -5.48
N TYR A 7 -15.46 4.84 -4.23
CA TYR A 7 -14.92 5.82 -3.28
C TYR A 7 -13.61 6.43 -3.79
N LEU A 8 -12.67 5.62 -4.26
CA LEU A 8 -11.40 6.09 -4.79
C LEU A 8 -11.57 6.99 -6.02
N TYR A 9 -12.45 6.65 -6.94
CA TYR A 9 -12.77 7.51 -8.09
C TYR A 9 -13.47 8.82 -7.68
N GLN A 10 -14.36 8.79 -6.68
CA GLN A 10 -15.01 10.01 -6.17
C GLN A 10 -13.99 10.99 -5.58
N ILE A 11 -13.09 10.53 -4.71
CA ILE A 11 -12.07 11.41 -4.12
C ILE A 11 -11.08 11.91 -5.17
N SER A 12 -10.76 11.09 -6.16
CA SER A 12 -9.88 11.49 -7.26
C SER A 12 -10.52 12.54 -8.15
N ASN A 13 -11.79 12.38 -8.52
CA ASN A 13 -12.55 13.34 -9.33
C ASN A 13 -12.80 14.66 -8.58
N ALA A 14 -13.12 14.61 -7.28
CA ALA A 14 -13.33 15.78 -6.45
C ALA A 14 -12.09 16.67 -6.33
N LYS A 15 -10.89 16.08 -6.44
CA LYS A 15 -9.61 16.81 -6.40
C LYS A 15 -9.12 17.26 -7.78
N ASN A 16 -9.93 17.20 -8.85
CA ASN A 16 -9.49 17.42 -10.24
C ASN A 16 -8.22 16.61 -10.55
N PHE A 17 -8.27 15.34 -10.18
CA PHE A 17 -7.14 14.43 -10.22
C PHE A 17 -6.78 14.10 -11.66
N ARG A 18 -5.90 14.90 -12.26
CA ARG A 18 -5.23 14.51 -13.50
C ARG A 18 -4.06 13.62 -13.13
N TYR A 19 -4.00 12.43 -13.70
CA TYR A 19 -2.92 11.45 -13.57
C TYR A 19 -1.51 12.12 -13.59
N GLU A 20 -1.31 13.09 -14.49
CA GLU A 20 -0.07 13.87 -14.59
C GLU A 20 0.23 14.73 -13.36
N PHE A 21 -0.79 15.27 -12.67
CA PHE A 21 -0.60 16.06 -11.46
C PHE A 21 -0.24 15.19 -10.26
N ALA A 22 -0.87 14.04 -10.13
CA ALA A 22 -0.53 13.07 -9.08
C ALA A 22 0.90 12.57 -9.24
N GLN A 23 1.29 12.23 -10.46
CA GLN A 23 2.63 11.80 -10.77
C GLN A 23 3.67 12.88 -10.41
N LYS A 24 3.46 14.15 -10.82
CA LYS A 24 4.34 15.25 -10.48
C LYS A 24 4.41 15.54 -8.98
N ARG A 25 3.27 15.47 -8.29
CA ARG A 25 3.21 15.70 -6.84
C ARG A 25 3.95 14.62 -6.07
N VAL A 26 3.73 13.35 -6.38
CA VAL A 26 4.41 12.22 -5.74
C VAL A 26 5.92 12.29 -5.98
N LEU A 27 6.36 12.62 -7.19
CA LEU A 27 7.78 12.80 -7.52
C LEU A 27 8.38 13.94 -6.71
N ASN A 28 7.74 15.10 -6.64
CA ASN A 28 8.25 16.25 -5.91
C ASN A 28 8.30 16.02 -4.39
N GLU A 29 7.28 15.40 -3.80
CA GLU A 29 7.24 15.11 -2.37
C GLU A 29 8.27 14.03 -1.99
N ASN A 30 8.47 13.04 -2.85
CA ASN A 30 9.49 12.03 -2.65
C ASN A 30 10.91 12.60 -2.81
N ASP A 31 11.18 13.42 -3.81
CA ASP A 31 12.50 14.03 -4.02
C ASP A 31 12.94 14.93 -2.83
N GLN A 32 12.01 15.62 -2.19
CA GLN A 32 12.32 16.40 -1.00
C GLN A 32 12.65 15.53 0.22
N LYS A 33 11.99 14.37 0.37
CA LYS A 33 12.27 13.41 1.45
C LYS A 33 13.55 12.60 1.21
N PHE A 34 13.97 12.43 -0.05
CA PHE A 34 15.19 11.68 -0.42
C PHE A 34 16.51 12.30 0.01
N ARG A 35 16.51 13.58 0.36
CA ARG A 35 17.75 14.32 0.71
C ARG A 35 18.25 14.03 2.14
N ASN A 36 17.48 13.35 2.94
CA ASN A 36 17.90 12.94 4.29
C ASN A 36 18.34 11.48 4.28
N ASP A 37 19.57 11.22 4.72
CA ASP A 37 20.26 9.92 4.77
C ASP A 37 19.69 8.91 5.80
N SER A 38 18.36 8.81 5.93
CA SER A 38 17.75 7.78 6.79
C SER A 38 17.70 6.43 6.09
N ALA A 39 17.95 5.35 6.83
CA ALA A 39 17.96 3.99 6.31
C ALA A 39 16.62 3.57 5.67
N ASP A 40 15.49 4.05 6.24
CA ASP A 40 14.15 3.85 5.69
C ASP A 40 13.69 5.12 4.98
N LYS A 41 13.68 5.07 3.64
CA LYS A 41 13.27 6.20 2.80
C LYS A 41 11.76 6.27 2.55
N TYR A 42 11.04 5.17 2.77
CA TYR A 42 9.60 5.08 2.57
C TYR A 42 8.92 4.42 3.77
N ASP A 43 7.69 4.84 4.04
CA ASP A 43 6.84 4.15 4.99
C ASP A 43 6.34 2.84 4.39
N ILE A 44 5.92 2.85 3.13
CA ILE A 44 5.28 1.70 2.48
C ILE A 44 5.85 1.47 1.07
N PHE A 45 6.20 0.23 0.78
CA PHE A 45 6.33 -0.28 -0.59
C PHE A 45 4.94 -0.73 -1.06
N LEU A 46 4.39 -0.10 -2.09
CA LEU A 46 3.06 -0.42 -2.61
C LEU A 46 3.15 -1.43 -3.74
N SER A 47 2.96 -2.71 -3.43
CA SER A 47 2.90 -3.79 -4.42
C SER A 47 1.56 -3.78 -5.14
N HIS A 48 1.55 -3.68 -6.47
CA HIS A 48 0.34 -3.51 -7.26
C HIS A 48 0.47 -4.04 -8.69
N SER A 49 -0.66 -4.32 -9.32
CA SER A 49 -0.71 -4.61 -10.76
C SER A 49 -0.57 -3.33 -11.58
N TYR A 50 0.23 -3.39 -12.64
CA TYR A 50 0.34 -2.28 -13.60
C TYR A 50 -1.00 -1.92 -14.26
N MET A 51 -1.92 -2.88 -14.35
CA MET A 51 -3.27 -2.67 -14.89
C MET A 51 -4.14 -1.76 -14.02
N ASP A 52 -3.74 -1.55 -12.76
CA ASP A 52 -4.50 -0.75 -11.78
C ASP A 52 -3.93 0.68 -11.60
N LYS A 53 -3.15 1.20 -12.56
CA LYS A 53 -2.43 2.47 -12.44
C LYS A 53 -3.28 3.64 -11.94
N GLU A 54 -4.45 3.85 -12.54
CA GLU A 54 -5.33 4.97 -12.16
C GLU A 54 -5.83 4.82 -10.73
N LEU A 55 -6.24 3.60 -10.37
CA LEU A 55 -6.66 3.26 -9.03
C LEU A 55 -5.55 3.44 -8.01
N VAL A 56 -4.35 2.99 -8.36
CA VAL A 56 -3.14 3.12 -7.53
C VAL A 56 -2.78 4.57 -7.28
N CYS A 57 -2.94 5.47 -8.26
CA CYS A 57 -2.74 6.90 -8.06
C CYS A 57 -3.66 7.47 -6.97
N ALA A 58 -4.94 7.10 -6.97
CA ALA A 58 -5.89 7.54 -5.95
C ALA A 58 -5.51 6.99 -4.55
N VAL A 59 -5.07 5.74 -4.49
CA VAL A 59 -4.56 5.12 -3.25
C VAL A 59 -3.35 5.88 -2.71
N VAL A 60 -2.40 6.22 -3.56
CA VAL A 60 -1.20 6.99 -3.17
C VAL A 60 -1.54 8.38 -2.66
N ASP A 61 -2.44 9.08 -3.34
CA ASP A 61 -2.89 10.40 -2.89
C ASP A 61 -3.56 10.32 -1.52
N LEU A 62 -4.33 9.26 -1.26
CA LEU A 62 -4.95 9.03 0.03
C LEU A 62 -3.90 8.78 1.13
N PHE A 63 -2.92 7.92 0.89
CA PHE A 63 -1.82 7.69 1.82
C PHE A 63 -0.98 8.94 2.08
N ASN A 64 -0.61 9.67 1.01
CA ASN A 64 0.16 10.89 1.13
C ASN A 64 -0.61 11.97 1.92
N SER A 65 -1.92 12.09 1.71
CA SER A 65 -2.79 13.00 2.47
C SER A 65 -2.84 12.63 3.96
N ALA A 66 -2.69 11.35 4.30
CA ALA A 66 -2.58 10.85 5.66
C ALA A 66 -1.12 10.91 6.22
N GLY A 67 -0.18 11.45 5.45
CA GLY A 67 1.20 11.70 5.87
C GLY A 67 2.13 10.49 5.78
N TYR A 68 1.82 9.49 4.93
CA TYR A 68 2.70 8.36 4.62
C TYR A 68 3.50 8.62 3.35
N SER A 69 4.76 8.19 3.34
CA SER A 69 5.61 8.16 2.14
C SER A 69 5.51 6.80 1.46
N ILE A 70 5.19 6.81 0.16
CA ILE A 70 4.92 5.59 -0.61
C ILE A 70 5.94 5.43 -1.73
N TYR A 71 6.52 4.22 -1.84
CA TYR A 71 7.26 3.81 -3.01
C TYR A 71 6.35 3.15 -4.04
N ILE A 72 6.45 3.60 -5.28
CA ILE A 72 5.84 3.00 -6.46
C ILE A 72 6.88 2.95 -7.56
N ASP A 73 7.10 1.77 -8.11
CA ASP A 73 8.16 1.50 -9.08
C ASP A 73 8.12 2.35 -10.35
N TRP A 74 6.98 2.39 -11.04
CA TRP A 74 6.84 3.14 -12.30
C TRP A 74 6.84 4.67 -12.11
N MET A 75 6.65 5.17 -10.90
CA MET A 75 6.81 6.58 -10.56
C MET A 75 8.24 6.90 -10.13
N ASN A 76 8.83 6.07 -9.30
CA ASN A 76 10.11 6.34 -8.66
C ASN A 76 11.32 5.85 -9.47
N ASP A 77 11.14 4.77 -10.23
CA ASP A 77 12.17 4.16 -11.07
C ASP A 77 11.63 3.98 -12.50
N GLN A 78 11.41 5.10 -13.22
CA GLN A 78 10.75 5.14 -14.55
C GLN A 78 11.45 4.29 -15.62
N GLN A 79 12.73 4.02 -15.46
CA GLN A 79 13.51 3.14 -16.35
C GLN A 79 13.34 1.65 -16.01
N LEU A 80 12.60 1.32 -14.95
CA LEU A 80 12.40 -0.07 -14.55
C LEU A 80 11.37 -0.74 -15.46
N ASN A 81 11.82 -1.61 -16.34
CA ASN A 81 10.92 -2.39 -17.20
C ASN A 81 10.40 -3.64 -16.48
N ARG A 82 9.20 -3.55 -15.90
CA ARG A 82 8.54 -4.68 -15.21
C ARG A 82 7.98 -5.75 -16.15
N SER A 83 7.89 -5.50 -17.44
CA SER A 83 7.47 -6.51 -18.41
C SER A 83 8.51 -7.62 -18.55
N GLU A 84 9.78 -7.29 -18.27
CA GLU A 84 10.92 -8.19 -18.28
C GLU A 84 11.28 -8.65 -16.88
N VAL A 85 11.33 -9.96 -16.66
CA VAL A 85 11.78 -10.55 -15.40
C VAL A 85 13.28 -10.75 -15.50
N THR A 86 14.06 -9.76 -15.04
CA THR A 86 15.52 -9.82 -15.03
C THR A 86 16.08 -9.78 -13.61
N ALA A 87 17.31 -10.24 -13.44
CA ALA A 87 18.03 -10.15 -12.16
C ALA A 87 18.17 -8.68 -11.71
N THR A 88 18.46 -7.77 -12.63
CA THR A 88 18.58 -6.33 -12.36
C THR A 88 17.28 -5.73 -11.84
N THR A 89 16.15 -6.04 -12.48
CA THR A 89 14.83 -5.62 -12.02
C THR A 89 14.56 -6.13 -10.60
N ALA A 90 14.83 -7.41 -10.35
CA ALA A 90 14.66 -8.01 -9.04
C ALA A 90 15.54 -7.34 -7.96
N ASP A 91 16.79 -7.01 -8.28
CA ASP A 91 17.71 -6.37 -7.32
C ASP A 91 17.26 -4.94 -6.96
N ILE A 92 16.77 -4.18 -7.92
CA ILE A 92 16.21 -2.85 -7.67
C ILE A 92 14.98 -2.98 -6.73
N LEU A 93 14.05 -3.87 -7.05
CA LEU A 93 12.85 -4.08 -6.20
C LEU A 93 13.21 -4.54 -4.79
N ARG A 94 14.15 -5.49 -4.65
CA ARG A 94 14.67 -5.91 -3.32
C ARG A 94 15.25 -4.73 -2.53
N LYS A 95 16.04 -3.88 -3.19
CA LYS A 95 16.61 -2.67 -2.56
C LYS A 95 15.50 -1.75 -2.07
N ARG A 96 14.49 -1.47 -2.89
CA ARG A 96 13.37 -0.58 -2.54
C ARG A 96 12.51 -1.16 -1.42
N MET A 97 12.22 -2.45 -1.46
CA MET A 97 11.52 -3.10 -0.34
C MET A 97 12.30 -3.01 0.96
N ARG A 98 13.62 -3.21 0.94
CA ARG A 98 14.46 -3.03 2.15
C ARG A 98 14.46 -1.60 2.67
N MET A 99 14.33 -0.60 1.80
CA MET A 99 14.26 0.83 2.13
C MET A 99 12.87 1.29 2.58
N SER A 100 11.90 0.41 2.67
CA SER A 100 10.54 0.69 3.15
C SER A 100 10.32 0.04 4.51
N LYS A 101 9.50 0.64 5.38
CA LYS A 101 9.18 0.07 6.70
C LYS A 101 8.31 -1.18 6.59
N GLY A 102 7.39 -1.22 5.61
CA GLY A 102 6.52 -2.35 5.35
C GLY A 102 6.08 -2.41 3.89
N LEU A 103 5.32 -3.45 3.56
CA LEU A 103 4.70 -3.63 2.25
C LEU A 103 3.18 -3.64 2.38
N ALA A 104 2.49 -2.89 1.50
CA ALA A 104 1.06 -3.02 1.29
C ALA A 104 0.80 -3.65 -0.09
N TYR A 105 0.14 -4.79 -0.10
CA TYR A 105 -0.26 -5.51 -1.31
C TYR A 105 -1.66 -5.06 -1.74
N VAL A 106 -1.76 -4.35 -2.84
CA VAL A 106 -3.04 -3.91 -3.42
C VAL A 106 -3.75 -5.10 -4.03
N ALA A 107 -4.77 -5.60 -3.33
CA ALA A 107 -5.57 -6.73 -3.79
C ALA A 107 -6.77 -6.27 -4.61
N THR A 108 -6.68 -6.48 -5.92
CA THR A 108 -7.75 -6.25 -6.91
C THR A 108 -7.96 -7.53 -7.72
N GLY A 109 -8.93 -7.50 -8.65
CA GLY A 109 -9.07 -8.59 -9.64
C GLY A 109 -7.86 -8.76 -10.57
N ASN A 110 -6.99 -7.75 -10.69
CA ASN A 110 -5.81 -7.78 -11.57
C ASN A 110 -4.54 -8.23 -10.84
N SER A 111 -4.50 -8.14 -9.51
CA SER A 111 -3.28 -8.41 -8.74
C SER A 111 -2.83 -9.88 -8.83
N SER A 112 -3.77 -10.82 -8.91
CA SER A 112 -3.49 -12.26 -9.07
C SER A 112 -2.80 -12.60 -10.39
N ASN A 113 -2.96 -11.76 -11.41
CA ASN A 113 -2.32 -11.95 -12.73
C ASN A 113 -0.94 -11.29 -12.83
N SER A 114 -0.51 -10.57 -11.80
CA SER A 114 0.81 -9.95 -11.77
C SER A 114 1.90 -11.00 -11.49
N LYS A 115 2.96 -10.99 -12.29
CA LYS A 115 4.14 -11.85 -12.04
C LYS A 115 4.95 -11.41 -10.83
N TRP A 116 4.91 -10.11 -10.52
CA TRP A 116 5.74 -9.51 -9.48
C TRP A 116 5.06 -9.46 -8.11
N CYS A 117 3.76 -9.17 -8.04
CA CYS A 117 3.09 -8.98 -6.75
C CYS A 117 3.25 -10.15 -5.76
N PRO A 118 3.04 -11.42 -6.15
CA PRO A 118 3.27 -12.55 -5.26
C PRO A 118 4.73 -12.69 -4.83
N TRP A 119 5.67 -12.44 -5.74
CA TRP A 119 7.10 -12.50 -5.45
C TRP A 119 7.52 -11.38 -4.48
N GLU A 120 7.04 -10.16 -4.69
CA GLU A 120 7.28 -9.00 -3.81
C GLU A 120 6.76 -9.28 -2.39
N LEU A 121 5.53 -9.81 -2.28
CA LEU A 121 4.94 -10.15 -0.99
C LEU A 121 5.79 -11.19 -0.25
N GLY A 122 6.15 -12.30 -0.89
CA GLY A 122 6.95 -13.35 -0.26
C GLY A 122 8.36 -12.87 0.12
N TYR A 123 9.00 -12.05 -0.71
CA TYR A 123 10.30 -11.47 -0.38
C TYR A 123 10.21 -10.51 0.81
N ALA A 124 9.23 -9.60 0.80
CA ALA A 124 9.07 -8.61 1.85
C ALA A 124 8.65 -9.25 3.17
N ASP A 125 7.85 -10.29 3.15
CA ASP A 125 7.44 -11.04 4.34
C ASP A 125 8.66 -11.52 5.13
N ALA A 126 9.58 -12.20 4.47
CA ALA A 126 10.84 -12.64 5.08
C ALA A 126 11.76 -11.46 5.47
N ALA A 127 11.92 -10.47 4.59
CA ALA A 127 12.85 -9.35 4.78
C ALA A 127 12.39 -8.33 5.81
N LYS A 128 11.10 -8.26 6.12
CA LYS A 128 10.46 -7.27 7.02
C LYS A 128 9.83 -7.91 8.26
N ASN A 129 10.16 -9.16 8.58
CA ASN A 129 9.63 -9.88 9.74
C ASN A 129 8.09 -9.80 9.81
N GLY A 130 7.42 -10.10 8.69
CA GLY A 130 5.97 -10.09 8.59
C GLY A 130 5.33 -8.68 8.51
N ARG A 131 6.08 -7.62 8.22
CA ARG A 131 5.51 -6.27 7.99
C ARG A 131 4.90 -6.15 6.59
N CYS A 132 4.03 -7.09 6.27
CA CYS A 132 3.24 -7.12 5.04
C CYS A 132 1.76 -7.13 5.39
N ALA A 133 0.97 -6.33 4.69
CA ALA A 133 -0.47 -6.29 4.86
C ALA A 133 -1.16 -6.20 3.50
N ILE A 134 -2.35 -6.75 3.41
CA ILE A 134 -3.17 -6.68 2.21
C ILE A 134 -3.98 -5.38 2.25
N LEU A 135 -3.99 -4.63 1.17
CA LEU A 135 -4.88 -3.50 0.94
C LEU A 135 -5.95 -3.93 -0.05
N PRO A 136 -7.09 -4.46 0.43
CA PRO A 136 -8.16 -4.89 -0.45
C PRO A 136 -8.89 -3.69 -1.05
N ILE A 137 -9.11 -3.72 -2.36
CA ILE A 137 -9.93 -2.73 -3.06
C ILE A 137 -11.07 -3.45 -3.74
N MET A 138 -12.26 -3.27 -3.19
CA MET A 138 -13.45 -3.93 -3.64
C MET A 138 -14.07 -3.20 -4.84
N LYS A 139 -14.84 -3.91 -5.65
CA LYS A 139 -15.55 -3.28 -6.77
C LYS A 139 -16.69 -2.39 -6.27
N LYS A 140 -17.37 -2.82 -5.22
CA LYS A 140 -18.52 -2.13 -4.64
C LYS A 140 -18.37 -1.96 -3.14
N GLU A 141 -19.06 -0.98 -2.60
CA GLU A 141 -19.21 -0.79 -1.16
C GLU A 141 -19.96 -1.97 -0.54
N GLY A 142 -19.56 -2.35 0.70
CA GLY A 142 -20.18 -3.44 1.45
C GLY A 142 -19.70 -4.85 1.08
N GLU A 143 -18.87 -4.99 0.05
CA GLU A 143 -18.22 -6.27 -0.22
C GLU A 143 -17.18 -6.57 0.85
N SER A 144 -17.12 -7.83 1.30
CA SER A 144 -16.09 -8.29 2.25
C SER A 144 -14.88 -8.82 1.47
N PHE A 145 -13.69 -8.51 1.98
CA PHE A 145 -12.48 -9.16 1.51
C PHE A 145 -12.43 -10.59 2.07
N LYS A 146 -12.48 -11.54 1.17
CA LYS A 146 -12.09 -12.92 1.49
C LYS A 146 -10.75 -13.13 0.81
N GLY A 147 -9.68 -13.17 1.60
CA GLY A 147 -8.35 -13.43 1.08
C GLY A 147 -8.36 -14.68 0.20
N GLN A 148 -7.84 -14.54 -1.02
CA GLN A 148 -7.63 -15.70 -1.88
C GLN A 148 -6.40 -16.44 -1.37
N GLU A 149 -6.57 -17.74 -1.07
CA GLU A 149 -5.46 -18.61 -0.67
C GLU A 149 -4.57 -17.99 0.43
N TYR A 150 -3.29 -17.83 0.13
CA TYR A 150 -2.30 -17.29 1.08
C TYR A 150 -2.51 -15.82 1.46
N LEU A 151 -3.26 -15.02 0.69
CA LEU A 151 -3.53 -13.62 1.05
C LEU A 151 -4.34 -13.51 2.35
N GLY A 152 -5.12 -14.52 2.68
CA GLY A 152 -5.86 -14.60 3.95
C GLY A 152 -4.99 -14.81 5.19
N LEU A 153 -3.70 -15.12 5.02
CA LEU A 153 -2.74 -15.29 6.12
C LEU A 153 -2.21 -13.95 6.64
N TYR A 154 -2.39 -12.87 5.88
CA TYR A 154 -1.86 -11.55 6.20
C TYR A 154 -2.92 -10.67 6.83
N PRO A 155 -2.52 -9.75 7.72
CA PRO A 155 -3.42 -8.68 8.16
C PRO A 155 -3.83 -7.82 6.96
N PHE A 156 -5.00 -7.18 7.07
CA PHE A 156 -5.48 -6.31 6.01
C PHE A 156 -5.59 -4.86 6.48
N ILE A 157 -5.43 -3.94 5.52
CA ILE A 157 -5.54 -2.50 5.76
C ILE A 157 -6.94 -2.06 5.37
N ASP A 158 -7.59 -1.30 6.26
CA ASP A 158 -8.79 -0.54 5.95
C ASP A 158 -8.62 0.96 6.28
N TYR A 159 -9.61 1.76 5.92
CA TYR A 159 -9.62 3.20 6.11
C TYR A 159 -10.92 3.60 6.78
N GLU A 160 -10.86 3.98 8.06
CA GLU A 160 -12.03 4.19 8.89
C GLU A 160 -11.82 5.35 9.87
N THR A 161 -12.90 5.92 10.34
CA THR A 161 -12.85 7.00 11.33
C THR A 161 -12.28 6.51 12.66
N ARG A 162 -11.49 7.35 13.29
CA ARG A 162 -11.05 7.13 14.66
C ARG A 162 -12.24 7.26 15.61
N LYS A 163 -12.40 6.29 16.51
CA LYS A 163 -13.51 6.30 17.49
C LYS A 163 -13.59 7.63 18.25
N GLY A 164 -14.76 8.25 18.21
CA GLY A 164 -15.03 9.53 18.86
C GLY A 164 -14.58 10.78 18.09
N THR A 165 -14.11 10.62 16.86
CA THR A 165 -13.72 11.73 15.98
C THR A 165 -14.33 11.57 14.59
N GLN A 166 -14.15 12.60 13.74
CA GLN A 166 -14.48 12.54 12.31
C GLN A 166 -13.23 12.33 11.44
N GLU A 167 -12.08 12.08 12.08
CA GLU A 167 -10.80 11.90 11.37
C GLU A 167 -10.66 10.47 10.89
N TYR A 168 -10.40 10.31 9.59
CA TYR A 168 -10.11 9.02 8.99
C TYR A 168 -8.66 8.64 9.19
N GLU A 169 -8.42 7.36 9.47
CA GLU A 169 -7.09 6.79 9.66
C GLU A 169 -7.00 5.41 8.98
N PHE A 170 -5.80 5.01 8.60
CA PHE A 170 -5.54 3.65 8.14
C PHE A 170 -5.31 2.72 9.33
N TRP A 171 -6.00 1.59 9.32
CA TRP A 171 -5.94 0.56 10.34
C TRP A 171 -5.43 -0.75 9.75
N VAL A 172 -4.66 -1.49 10.53
CA VAL A 172 -4.21 -2.85 10.21
C VAL A 172 -4.98 -3.81 11.10
N ASN A 173 -5.76 -4.67 10.47
CA ASN A 173 -6.69 -5.59 11.12
C ASN A 173 -6.16 -7.02 11.01
N ASP A 174 -6.21 -7.75 12.12
CA ASP A 174 -5.94 -9.18 12.14
C ASP A 174 -7.18 -9.93 11.61
N PRO A 175 -7.03 -10.81 10.59
CA PRO A 175 -8.17 -11.47 9.97
C PRO A 175 -8.85 -12.52 10.87
N GLU A 176 -8.14 -13.03 11.90
CA GLU A 176 -8.61 -14.16 12.71
C GLU A 176 -9.39 -13.73 13.96
N ASN A 177 -8.97 -12.66 14.63
CA ASN A 177 -9.44 -12.36 15.99
C ASN A 177 -10.04 -10.97 16.17
N GLY A 178 -10.13 -10.17 15.10
CA GLY A 178 -10.69 -8.82 15.15
C GLY A 178 -9.84 -7.79 15.89
N ASN A 179 -8.60 -8.13 16.22
CA ASN A 179 -7.62 -7.19 16.76
C ASN A 179 -7.20 -6.19 15.67
N TYR A 180 -6.92 -4.96 16.06
CA TYR A 180 -6.45 -3.96 15.11
C TYR A 180 -5.48 -2.97 15.75
N ILE A 181 -4.78 -2.21 14.90
CA ILE A 181 -3.84 -1.17 15.30
C ILE A 181 -3.76 -0.12 14.20
N SER A 182 -3.48 1.14 14.53
CA SER A 182 -3.24 2.13 13.48
C SER A 182 -2.00 1.75 12.64
N LEU A 183 -2.09 1.99 11.33
CA LEU A 183 -0.99 1.69 10.39
C LEU A 183 0.32 2.34 10.82
N ARG A 184 0.27 3.57 11.36
CA ARG A 184 1.46 4.27 11.87
C ARG A 184 2.17 3.51 12.99
N LYS A 185 1.41 3.03 13.97
CA LYS A 185 1.96 2.22 15.06
C LYS A 185 2.44 0.86 14.58
N TRP A 186 1.71 0.25 13.65
CA TRP A 186 2.11 -1.03 13.07
C TRP A 186 3.44 -0.92 12.31
N LEU A 187 3.63 0.10 11.47
CA LEU A 187 4.89 0.37 10.77
C LEU A 187 6.06 0.66 11.73
N SER A 188 5.78 1.12 12.94
CA SER A 188 6.78 1.35 14.00
C SER A 188 7.07 0.12 14.87
N GLY A 189 6.54 -1.06 14.52
CA GLY A 189 6.81 -2.32 15.22
C GLY A 189 5.68 -2.84 16.11
N GLY A 190 4.56 -2.09 16.25
CA GLY A 190 3.39 -2.55 17.00
C GLY A 190 2.70 -3.76 16.36
N LYS A 191 1.87 -4.45 17.15
CA LYS A 191 1.03 -5.56 16.69
C LYS A 191 -0.44 -5.23 16.95
N PRO A 192 -1.39 -5.72 16.12
CA PRO A 192 -2.81 -5.65 16.41
C PRO A 192 -3.13 -6.16 17.82
N TYR A 193 -4.04 -5.50 18.52
CA TYR A 193 -4.44 -5.86 19.88
C TYR A 193 -5.94 -5.67 20.06
N ASN A 194 -6.50 -6.31 21.12
CA ASN A 194 -7.91 -6.19 21.45
C ASN A 194 -8.18 -4.83 22.11
N HIS A 195 -9.10 -4.05 21.56
CA HIS A 195 -9.52 -2.74 22.09
C HIS A 195 -10.71 -2.82 23.04
N ASN A 196 -11.27 -4.02 23.28
CA ASN A 196 -12.42 -4.24 24.16
C ASN A 196 -12.02 -4.70 25.58
N VAL A 197 -10.74 -4.62 25.91
CA VAL A 197 -10.20 -4.97 27.26
C VAL A 197 -9.85 -3.68 28.00
#